data_683ab5057c9d965615065d04f3ccbcc4
#
_entry.id   683ab5057c9d965615065d04f3ccbcc4
#
_cell.length_a   1.000
_cell.length_b   1.000
_cell.length_c   1.000
_cell.angle_alpha   90.00
_cell.angle_beta   90.00
_cell.angle_gamma   90.00
#
_symmetry.space_group_name_H-M   'P 1'
#
loop_
_entity.id
_entity.type
_entity.pdbx_description
1 polymer ?
#
loop_
_entity_poly.entity_id
_entity_poly.type
_entity_poly.pdbx_seq_one_letter_code
_entity_poly.pdbx_strand_id
1 'polypeptide(L)'
;MTWRSAWFGTVALALLVALSSAAAAEEEKIRLGEFIPESAPQPAPETGFTDADGKPASFADFKGKPVVVNLWATWCQPCLKEMPSLDRLQSQLADKLAVAAVSEDRAGPDRVGPFVAAMGLRKLKIYLDPKSDVGHAFNVRGLPTSIVIDAQGRVVGRVEGAAEWDSETIMAVLKPFLESSSGAIKDAAR
;
A
#
# COMPACT_ATOMS: atom_id res chain seq x y z
N MET A 1 30.73 -19.66 59.93
CA MET A 1 31.32 -20.34 58.76
C MET A 1 30.21 -20.90 57.90
N THR A 2 29.67 -20.18 56.96
CA THR A 2 28.88 -20.75 55.86
C THR A 2 28.57 -19.63 54.86
N TRP A 3 29.35 -19.56 53.83
CA TRP A 3 29.24 -18.55 52.75
C TRP A 3 28.95 -19.29 51.46
N ARG A 4 27.69 -19.71 51.24
CA ARG A 4 27.32 -20.46 50.01
C ARG A 4 25.90 -20.25 49.50
N SER A 5 25.27 -19.10 49.69
CA SER A 5 23.87 -18.92 49.25
C SER A 5 23.53 -17.61 48.47
N ALA A 6 24.53 -16.89 47.95
CA ALA A 6 24.23 -15.56 47.30
C ALA A 6 24.34 -15.53 45.76
N TRP A 7 24.60 -16.67 45.08
CA TRP A 7 24.89 -16.64 43.63
C TRP A 7 23.76 -17.13 42.72
N PHE A 8 22.68 -17.70 43.27
CA PHE A 8 21.60 -18.23 42.44
C PHE A 8 20.51 -17.22 42.08
N GLY A 9 20.41 -16.09 42.78
CA GLY A 9 19.38 -15.07 42.54
C GLY A 9 19.67 -14.12 41.36
N THR A 10 20.93 -13.85 41.08
CA THR A 10 21.31 -12.86 40.04
C THR A 10 21.28 -13.41 38.64
N VAL A 11 21.48 -14.71 38.44
CA VAL A 11 21.45 -15.35 37.11
C VAL A 11 20.02 -15.49 36.60
N ALA A 12 19.04 -15.79 37.48
CA ALA A 12 17.63 -15.94 37.08
C ALA A 12 17.00 -14.61 36.66
N LEU A 13 17.37 -13.48 37.29
CA LEU A 13 16.84 -12.16 36.92
C LEU A 13 17.42 -11.67 35.62
N ALA A 14 18.68 -11.93 35.31
CA ALA A 14 19.32 -11.58 34.06
C ALA A 14 18.73 -12.35 32.85
N LEU A 15 18.36 -13.63 33.02
CA LEU A 15 17.73 -14.45 32.01
C LEU A 15 16.30 -13.99 31.69
N LEU A 16 15.52 -13.54 32.67
CA LEU A 16 14.15 -13.02 32.46
C LEU A 16 14.14 -11.68 31.70
N VAL A 17 15.10 -10.82 31.98
CA VAL A 17 15.24 -9.53 31.26
C VAL A 17 15.71 -9.74 29.83
N ALA A 18 16.60 -10.70 29.57
CA ALA A 18 17.06 -11.03 28.22
C ALA A 18 15.95 -11.64 27.33
N LEU A 19 15.08 -12.48 27.92
CA LEU A 19 13.94 -13.08 27.21
C LEU A 19 12.86 -12.04 26.85
N SER A 20 12.61 -11.06 27.72
CA SER A 20 11.64 -10.00 27.43
C SER A 20 12.14 -9.00 26.36
N SER A 21 13.45 -8.75 26.28
CA SER A 21 14.01 -7.87 25.25
C SER A 21 14.07 -8.53 23.87
N ALA A 22 14.23 -9.85 23.80
CA ALA A 22 14.19 -10.61 22.54
C ALA A 22 12.77 -10.66 21.95
N ALA A 23 11.75 -10.83 22.79
CA ALA A 23 10.35 -10.81 22.35
C ALA A 23 9.92 -9.42 21.84
N ALA A 24 10.40 -8.32 22.46
CA ALA A 24 10.13 -6.97 21.99
C ALA A 24 10.85 -6.63 20.67
N ALA A 25 11.99 -7.25 20.38
CA ALA A 25 12.72 -7.06 19.13
C ALA A 25 12.09 -7.82 17.93
N GLU A 26 11.24 -8.80 18.17
CA GLU A 26 10.55 -9.56 17.13
C GLU A 26 9.27 -8.86 16.63
N GLU A 27 8.70 -7.93 17.40
CA GLU A 27 7.50 -7.17 17.04
C GLU A 27 7.75 -6.02 16.05
N GLU A 28 8.99 -5.60 15.83
CA GLU A 28 9.33 -4.50 14.93
C GLU A 28 9.90 -4.96 13.58
N LYS A 29 9.63 -6.17 13.18
CA LYS A 29 9.97 -6.62 11.83
C LYS A 29 8.99 -5.98 10.87
N ILE A 30 9.39 -4.86 10.24
CA ILE A 30 8.64 -4.25 9.13
C ILE A 30 8.37 -5.34 8.10
N ARG A 31 7.12 -5.74 7.96
CA ARG A 31 6.67 -6.77 7.01
C ARG A 31 6.53 -6.14 5.64
N LEU A 32 7.65 -5.86 5.00
CA LEU A 32 7.67 -5.29 3.67
C LEU A 32 6.95 -6.22 2.68
N GLY A 33 6.04 -5.63 1.89
CA GLY A 33 5.26 -6.35 0.90
C GLY A 33 4.06 -7.11 1.46
N GLU A 34 3.78 -7.03 2.77
CA GLU A 34 2.58 -7.60 3.38
C GLU A 34 1.49 -6.54 3.57
N PHE A 35 0.24 -6.98 3.52
CA PHE A 35 -0.89 -6.09 3.77
C PHE A 35 -1.05 -5.84 5.27
N ILE A 36 -1.07 -4.57 5.64
CA ILE A 36 -1.30 -4.07 6.99
C ILE A 36 -2.71 -3.49 7.04
N PRO A 37 -3.68 -4.15 7.70
CA PRO A 37 -5.04 -3.64 7.78
C PRO A 37 -5.12 -2.40 8.68
N GLU A 38 -5.99 -1.45 8.34
CA GLU A 38 -6.35 -0.37 9.25
C GLU A 38 -7.22 -0.91 10.40
N SER A 39 -6.94 -0.48 11.63
CA SER A 39 -7.71 -0.88 12.81
C SER A 39 -9.17 -0.43 12.74
N ALA A 40 -9.42 0.70 12.10
CA ALA A 40 -10.75 1.21 11.77
C ALA A 40 -10.67 1.95 10.42
N PRO A 41 -11.46 1.55 9.41
CA PRO A 41 -11.51 2.25 8.12
C PRO A 41 -11.84 3.73 8.28
N GLN A 42 -11.00 4.60 7.71
CA GLN A 42 -11.17 6.06 7.76
C GLN A 42 -11.41 6.61 6.35
N PRO A 43 -12.16 7.69 6.18
CA PRO A 43 -12.29 8.34 4.89
C PRO A 43 -10.92 8.66 4.28
N ALA A 44 -10.75 8.42 2.98
CA ALA A 44 -9.56 8.85 2.28
C ALA A 44 -9.43 10.39 2.36
N PRO A 45 -8.22 10.93 2.48
CA PRO A 45 -8.01 12.37 2.58
C PRO A 45 -8.46 13.10 1.30
N GLU A 46 -8.94 14.33 1.46
CA GLU A 46 -9.28 15.21 0.35
C GLU A 46 -7.99 15.82 -0.23
N THR A 47 -7.22 15.03 -0.94
CA THR A 47 -6.05 15.48 -1.69
C THR A 47 -6.21 15.14 -3.16
N GLY A 48 -5.68 15.99 -4.03
CA GLY A 48 -5.75 15.84 -5.47
C GLY A 48 -4.40 15.47 -6.07
N PHE A 49 -4.48 14.86 -7.24
CA PHE A 49 -3.38 14.57 -8.13
C PHE A 49 -3.85 14.81 -9.57
N THR A 50 -3.05 14.55 -10.57
CA THR A 50 -3.50 14.69 -11.96
C THR A 50 -3.36 13.36 -12.69
N ASP A 51 -4.13 13.18 -13.77
CA ASP A 51 -3.85 12.11 -14.72
C ASP A 51 -2.62 12.46 -15.60
N ALA A 52 -2.25 11.55 -16.50
CA ALA A 52 -1.10 11.72 -17.39
C ALA A 52 -1.25 12.92 -18.34
N ASP A 53 -2.48 13.37 -18.61
CA ASP A 53 -2.80 14.51 -19.46
C ASP A 53 -2.89 15.85 -18.68
N GLY A 54 -2.62 15.80 -17.36
CA GLY A 54 -2.66 16.94 -16.45
C GLY A 54 -4.07 17.31 -15.97
N LYS A 55 -5.08 16.48 -16.23
CA LYS A 55 -6.44 16.70 -15.75
C LYS A 55 -6.53 16.37 -14.25
N PRO A 56 -7.16 17.24 -13.43
CA PRO A 56 -7.35 16.94 -12.01
C PRO A 56 -8.07 15.63 -11.75
N ALA A 57 -7.60 14.88 -10.77
CA ALA A 57 -8.17 13.64 -10.27
C ALA A 57 -8.12 13.60 -8.74
N SER A 58 -8.98 12.80 -8.14
CA SER A 58 -9.08 12.63 -6.69
C SER A 58 -9.53 11.22 -6.34
N PHE A 59 -9.48 10.85 -5.05
CA PHE A 59 -9.99 9.56 -4.61
C PHE A 59 -11.51 9.44 -4.74
N ALA A 60 -12.23 10.56 -4.82
CA ALA A 60 -13.68 10.57 -5.06
C ALA A 60 -14.07 9.99 -6.43
N ASP A 61 -13.17 10.05 -7.41
CA ASP A 61 -13.39 9.53 -8.77
C ASP A 61 -13.45 7.99 -8.82
N PHE A 62 -13.00 7.32 -7.74
CA PHE A 62 -13.04 5.86 -7.60
C PHE A 62 -14.22 5.36 -6.76
N LYS A 63 -15.08 6.25 -6.20
CA LYS A 63 -16.24 5.80 -5.42
C LYS A 63 -17.11 4.82 -6.20
N GLY A 64 -17.56 3.77 -5.52
CA GLY A 64 -18.29 2.66 -6.12
C GLY A 64 -17.41 1.49 -6.54
N LYS A 65 -16.09 1.69 -6.62
CA LYS A 65 -15.10 0.66 -6.95
C LYS A 65 -13.90 0.76 -5.99
N PRO A 66 -13.45 -0.33 -5.38
CA PRO A 66 -12.23 -0.28 -4.59
C PRO A 66 -11.03 0.08 -5.47
N VAL A 67 -10.05 0.74 -4.88
CA VAL A 67 -8.83 1.17 -5.57
C VAL A 67 -7.56 0.84 -4.77
N VAL A 68 -6.56 0.34 -5.46
CA VAL A 68 -5.17 0.28 -4.97
C VAL A 68 -4.45 1.52 -5.48
N VAL A 69 -4.11 2.44 -4.58
CA VAL A 69 -3.31 3.64 -4.86
C VAL A 69 -1.85 3.29 -4.59
N ASN A 70 -1.07 3.13 -5.64
CA ASN A 70 0.35 2.80 -5.55
C ASN A 70 1.20 4.05 -5.73
N LEU A 71 1.96 4.43 -4.71
CA LEU A 71 2.90 5.54 -4.75
C LEU A 71 4.28 5.04 -5.20
N TRP A 72 4.79 5.63 -6.26
CA TRP A 72 6.02 5.19 -6.91
C TRP A 72 6.81 6.34 -7.55
N ALA A 73 8.01 6.06 -8.03
CA ALA A 73 8.80 7.00 -8.84
C ALA A 73 9.73 6.27 -9.81
N THR A 74 10.14 6.94 -10.88
CA THR A 74 11.04 6.37 -11.90
C THR A 74 12.43 5.99 -11.38
N TRP A 75 12.88 6.61 -10.30
CA TRP A 75 14.15 6.33 -9.62
C TRP A 75 14.04 5.24 -8.54
N CYS A 76 12.84 4.78 -8.20
CA CYS A 76 12.59 3.79 -7.17
C CYS A 76 12.67 2.37 -7.73
N GLN A 77 13.81 1.71 -7.60
CA GLN A 77 14.04 0.36 -8.15
C GLN A 77 13.06 -0.72 -7.64
N PRO A 78 12.69 -0.77 -6.32
CA PRO A 78 11.67 -1.70 -5.87
C PRO A 78 10.29 -1.43 -6.50
N CYS A 79 9.93 -0.16 -6.73
CA CYS A 79 8.68 0.21 -7.39
C CYS A 79 8.62 -0.37 -8.81
N LEU A 80 9.71 -0.24 -9.57
CA LEU A 80 9.78 -0.72 -10.95
C LEU A 80 9.61 -2.24 -11.05
N LYS A 81 10.05 -2.97 -10.03
CA LYS A 81 9.94 -4.44 -9.99
C LYS A 81 8.49 -4.88 -9.80
N GLU A 82 7.67 -4.14 -9.06
CA GLU A 82 6.27 -4.53 -8.80
C GLU A 82 5.29 -4.06 -9.88
N MET A 83 5.61 -3.01 -10.65
CA MET A 83 4.69 -2.45 -11.65
C MET A 83 4.14 -3.45 -12.67
N PRO A 84 4.88 -4.45 -13.16
CA PRO A 84 4.31 -5.49 -14.02
C PRO A 84 3.22 -6.32 -13.34
N SER A 85 3.33 -6.61 -12.04
CA SER A 85 2.30 -7.33 -11.29
C SER A 85 1.06 -6.47 -11.04
N LEU A 86 1.22 -5.16 -10.83
CA LEU A 86 0.11 -4.20 -10.78
C LEU A 86 -0.63 -4.10 -12.11
N ASP A 87 0.09 -4.12 -13.25
CA ASP A 87 -0.51 -4.12 -14.59
C ASP A 87 -1.33 -5.40 -14.84
N ARG A 88 -0.81 -6.57 -14.41
CA ARG A 88 -1.54 -7.84 -14.46
C ARG A 88 -2.75 -7.83 -13.54
N LEU A 89 -2.64 -7.33 -12.30
CA LEU A 89 -3.77 -7.17 -11.39
C LEU A 89 -4.88 -6.31 -12.01
N GLN A 90 -4.52 -5.15 -12.57
CA GLN A 90 -5.47 -4.28 -13.26
C GLN A 90 -6.12 -4.98 -14.45
N SER A 91 -5.36 -5.79 -15.22
CA SER A 91 -5.89 -6.55 -16.33
C SER A 91 -6.92 -7.61 -15.91
N GLN A 92 -6.65 -8.29 -14.78
CA GLN A 92 -7.52 -9.35 -14.25
C GLN A 92 -8.80 -8.82 -13.60
N LEU A 93 -8.73 -7.66 -12.97
CA LEU A 93 -9.79 -7.11 -12.12
C LEU A 93 -10.38 -5.77 -12.62
N ALA A 94 -10.19 -5.42 -13.90
CA ALA A 94 -10.56 -4.11 -14.47
C ALA A 94 -11.98 -3.62 -14.09
N ASP A 95 -12.95 -4.55 -14.06
CA ASP A 95 -14.34 -4.22 -13.76
C ASP A 95 -14.62 -4.12 -12.25
N LYS A 96 -13.77 -4.73 -11.41
CA LYS A 96 -13.99 -4.89 -9.96
C LYS A 96 -13.07 -4.06 -9.10
N LEU A 97 -11.89 -3.68 -9.62
CA LEU A 97 -10.85 -2.95 -8.91
C LEU A 97 -10.21 -1.92 -9.85
N ALA A 98 -9.87 -0.76 -9.32
CA ALA A 98 -8.98 0.17 -9.99
C ALA A 98 -7.57 0.07 -9.40
N VAL A 99 -6.55 0.27 -10.22
CA VAL A 99 -5.18 0.49 -9.77
C VAL A 99 -4.76 1.89 -10.26
N ALA A 100 -4.46 2.78 -9.32
CA ALA A 100 -3.98 4.12 -9.57
C ALA A 100 -2.49 4.20 -9.22
N ALA A 101 -1.61 4.14 -10.22
CA ALA A 101 -0.18 4.30 -10.03
C ALA A 101 0.18 5.79 -10.03
N VAL A 102 0.36 6.36 -8.83
CA VAL A 102 0.61 7.80 -8.62
C VAL A 102 2.12 8.02 -8.50
N SER A 103 2.69 8.70 -9.49
CA SER A 103 4.12 9.01 -9.52
C SER A 103 4.42 10.28 -8.72
N GLU A 104 5.42 10.19 -7.84
CA GLU A 104 5.99 11.31 -7.09
C GLU A 104 7.24 11.92 -7.77
N ASP A 105 7.42 11.68 -9.07
CA ASP A 105 8.50 12.33 -9.82
C ASP A 105 8.27 13.84 -9.94
N ARG A 106 9.16 14.63 -9.39
CA ARG A 106 9.07 16.11 -9.42
C ARG A 106 9.07 16.70 -10.83
N ALA A 107 9.68 16.01 -11.79
CA ALA A 107 9.65 16.41 -13.19
C ALA A 107 8.33 16.09 -13.90
N GLY A 108 7.40 15.41 -13.21
CA GLY A 108 6.05 15.16 -13.71
C GLY A 108 6.01 14.42 -15.05
N PRO A 109 5.11 14.85 -15.98
CA PRO A 109 4.85 14.10 -17.22
C PRO A 109 6.07 13.96 -18.12
N ASP A 110 6.97 14.95 -18.16
CA ASP A 110 8.16 14.95 -19.03
C ASP A 110 9.12 13.79 -18.68
N ARG A 111 9.15 13.39 -17.42
CA ARG A 111 9.93 12.25 -16.94
C ARG A 111 9.16 10.95 -17.03
N VAL A 112 7.92 10.95 -16.55
CA VAL A 112 7.11 9.75 -16.32
C VAL A 112 6.60 9.16 -17.64
N GLY A 113 6.11 9.98 -18.56
CA GLY A 113 5.52 9.53 -19.82
C GLY A 113 6.43 8.64 -20.66
N PRO A 114 7.64 9.12 -21.07
CA PRO A 114 8.59 8.32 -21.84
C PRO A 114 9.05 7.06 -21.08
N PHE A 115 9.18 7.15 -19.75
CA PHE A 115 9.60 6.03 -18.92
C PHE A 115 8.56 4.90 -18.90
N VAL A 116 7.29 5.22 -18.66
CA VAL A 116 6.18 4.25 -18.65
C VAL A 116 6.00 3.61 -20.04
N ALA A 117 6.12 4.40 -21.11
CA ALA A 117 6.05 3.88 -22.47
C ALA A 117 7.13 2.80 -22.73
N ALA A 118 8.36 3.02 -22.22
CA ALA A 118 9.45 2.05 -22.33
C ALA A 118 9.24 0.78 -21.51
N MET A 119 8.46 0.83 -20.42
CA MET A 119 8.13 -0.35 -19.60
C MET A 119 7.11 -1.28 -20.25
N GLY A 120 6.38 -0.83 -21.27
CA GLY A 120 5.38 -1.65 -21.97
C GLY A 120 4.13 -1.96 -21.15
N LEU A 121 3.83 -1.19 -20.10
CA LEU A 121 2.61 -1.31 -19.30
C LEU A 121 1.39 -0.92 -20.14
N ARG A 122 0.30 -1.70 -20.07
CA ARG A 122 -0.84 -1.56 -20.96
C ARG A 122 -2.17 -1.26 -20.29
N LYS A 123 -2.31 -1.63 -19.03
CA LYS A 123 -3.57 -1.56 -18.28
C LYS A 123 -3.50 -0.60 -17.10
N LEU A 124 -2.29 -0.40 -16.58
CA LEU A 124 -2.05 0.46 -15.44
C LEU A 124 -2.30 1.93 -15.79
N LYS A 125 -3.17 2.58 -15.04
CA LYS A 125 -3.38 4.01 -15.17
C LYS A 125 -2.35 4.77 -14.34
N ILE A 126 -1.66 5.70 -15.00
CA ILE A 126 -0.63 6.53 -14.38
C ILE A 126 -1.24 7.88 -14.00
N TYR A 127 -0.93 8.29 -12.78
CA TYR A 127 -1.26 9.60 -12.24
C TYR A 127 0.03 10.28 -11.76
N LEU A 128 -0.03 11.59 -11.55
CA LEU A 128 1.11 12.43 -11.23
C LEU A 128 0.83 13.24 -9.97
N ASP A 129 1.76 13.18 -9.04
CA ASP A 129 1.79 13.96 -7.80
C ASP A 129 3.22 14.52 -7.55
N PRO A 130 3.66 15.50 -8.37
CA PRO A 130 5.04 16.00 -8.31
C PRO A 130 5.39 16.74 -7.00
N LYS A 131 4.40 17.01 -6.16
CA LYS A 131 4.59 17.63 -4.83
C LYS A 131 4.56 16.62 -3.69
N SER A 132 4.25 15.35 -3.97
CA SER A 132 4.04 14.30 -2.96
C SER A 132 2.93 14.64 -1.96
N ASP A 133 1.92 15.40 -2.39
CA ASP A 133 0.79 15.78 -1.53
C ASP A 133 -0.01 14.55 -1.07
N VAL A 134 -0.14 13.53 -1.93
CA VAL A 134 -0.76 12.24 -1.61
C VAL A 134 0.07 11.49 -0.58
N GLY A 135 1.38 11.37 -0.80
CA GLY A 135 2.30 10.71 0.13
C GLY A 135 2.26 11.36 1.52
N HIS A 136 2.25 12.69 1.58
CA HIS A 136 2.13 13.43 2.83
C HIS A 136 0.78 13.19 3.52
N ALA A 137 -0.34 13.22 2.78
CA ALA A 137 -1.67 13.02 3.33
C ALA A 137 -1.87 11.62 3.95
N PHE A 138 -1.19 10.60 3.43
CA PHE A 138 -1.19 9.24 3.97
C PHE A 138 -0.03 8.94 4.94
N ASN A 139 0.79 9.94 5.29
CA ASN A 139 1.98 9.78 6.14
C ASN A 139 2.93 8.67 5.61
N VAL A 140 3.14 8.62 4.30
CA VAL A 140 4.01 7.65 3.65
C VAL A 140 5.47 7.96 3.98
N ARG A 141 6.22 6.93 4.42
CA ARG A 141 7.61 7.06 4.87
C ARG A 141 8.63 6.67 3.80
N GLY A 142 8.18 5.99 2.75
CA GLY A 142 9.07 5.53 1.67
C GLY A 142 8.30 4.89 0.53
N LEU A 143 8.98 4.69 -0.61
CA LEU A 143 8.42 4.10 -1.81
C LEU A 143 8.97 2.69 -2.05
N PRO A 144 8.16 1.77 -2.62
CA PRO A 144 6.74 1.95 -2.87
C PRO A 144 5.92 1.85 -1.58
N THR A 145 4.80 2.53 -1.54
CA THR A 145 3.73 2.30 -0.58
C THR A 145 2.42 2.27 -1.33
N SER A 146 1.60 1.27 -1.06
CA SER A 146 0.28 1.17 -1.66
C SER A 146 -0.80 1.26 -0.60
N ILE A 147 -1.83 2.05 -0.88
CA ILE A 147 -2.99 2.25 0.00
C ILE A 147 -4.19 1.56 -0.64
N VAL A 148 -4.91 0.76 0.11
CA VAL A 148 -6.16 0.13 -0.34
C VAL A 148 -7.33 0.94 0.18
N ILE A 149 -8.18 1.40 -0.74
CA ILE A 149 -9.38 2.18 -0.45
C ILE A 149 -10.58 1.37 -0.94
N ASP A 150 -11.59 1.20 -0.11
CA ASP A 150 -12.80 0.45 -0.46
C ASP A 150 -13.76 1.26 -1.38
N ALA A 151 -14.83 0.60 -1.84
CA ALA A 151 -15.84 1.21 -2.72
C ALA A 151 -16.58 2.39 -2.07
N GLN A 152 -16.54 2.51 -0.73
CA GLN A 152 -17.12 3.63 0.01
C GLN A 152 -16.17 4.81 0.14
N GLY A 153 -14.93 4.68 -0.35
CA GLY A 153 -13.89 5.70 -0.28
C GLY A 153 -13.16 5.72 1.08
N ARG A 154 -13.12 4.59 1.79
CA ARG A 154 -12.44 4.47 3.09
C ARG A 154 -11.14 3.70 2.93
N VAL A 155 -10.10 4.17 3.58
CA VAL A 155 -8.82 3.45 3.70
C VAL A 155 -9.02 2.21 4.56
N VAL A 156 -8.69 1.05 4.03
CA VAL A 156 -8.87 -0.26 4.70
C VAL A 156 -7.56 -0.94 5.03
N GLY A 157 -6.46 -0.46 4.47
CA GLY A 157 -5.13 -0.96 4.77
C GLY A 157 -4.09 -0.46 3.79
N ARG A 158 -2.84 -0.88 4.01
CA ARG A 158 -1.70 -0.51 3.19
C ARG A 158 -0.73 -1.66 3.00
N VAL A 159 0.13 -1.54 2.00
CA VAL A 159 1.32 -2.37 1.80
C VAL A 159 2.51 -1.43 1.75
N GLU A 160 3.47 -1.58 2.67
CA GLU A 160 4.74 -0.86 2.66
C GLU A 160 5.81 -1.74 2.00
N GLY A 161 6.56 -1.19 1.05
CA GLY A 161 7.50 -1.94 0.22
C GLY A 161 6.84 -2.66 -0.95
N ALA A 162 7.68 -3.22 -1.83
CA ALA A 162 7.23 -3.88 -3.05
C ALA A 162 6.52 -5.21 -2.77
N ALA A 163 5.47 -5.50 -3.52
CA ALA A 163 4.70 -6.75 -3.45
C ALA A 163 4.49 -7.37 -4.83
N GLU A 164 4.20 -8.68 -4.88
CA GLU A 164 3.69 -9.35 -6.07
C GLU A 164 2.16 -9.27 -6.05
N TRP A 165 1.63 -8.27 -6.76
CA TRP A 165 0.23 -7.83 -6.64
C TRP A 165 -0.81 -8.83 -7.18
N ASP A 166 -0.42 -9.70 -8.10
CA ASP A 166 -1.27 -10.77 -8.63
C ASP A 166 -1.02 -12.14 -7.96
N SER A 167 -0.30 -12.16 -6.82
CA SER A 167 -0.12 -13.37 -6.01
C SER A 167 -1.40 -13.81 -5.33
N GLU A 168 -1.53 -15.11 -5.06
CA GLU A 168 -2.67 -15.66 -4.32
C GLU A 168 -2.88 -15.00 -2.96
N THR A 169 -1.79 -14.67 -2.26
CA THR A 169 -1.82 -14.00 -0.95
C THR A 169 -2.48 -12.63 -1.03
N ILE A 170 -2.05 -11.78 -1.97
CA ILE A 170 -2.65 -10.45 -2.15
C ILE A 170 -4.08 -10.56 -2.67
N MET A 171 -4.36 -11.48 -3.61
CA MET A 171 -5.71 -11.72 -4.11
C MET A 171 -6.68 -12.15 -3.01
N ALA A 172 -6.24 -13.00 -2.08
CA ALA A 172 -7.05 -13.40 -0.92
C ALA A 172 -7.39 -12.22 0.00
N VAL A 173 -6.43 -11.30 0.22
CA VAL A 173 -6.61 -10.07 1.00
C VAL A 173 -7.59 -9.10 0.32
N LEU A 174 -7.50 -8.95 -1.01
CA LEU A 174 -8.37 -8.02 -1.75
C LEU A 174 -9.80 -8.54 -1.91
N LYS A 175 -10.01 -9.86 -1.91
CA LYS A 175 -11.30 -10.51 -2.18
C LYS A 175 -12.50 -9.92 -1.41
N PRO A 176 -12.46 -9.69 -0.09
CA PRO A 176 -13.59 -9.12 0.65
C PRO A 176 -14.03 -7.75 0.12
N PHE A 177 -13.08 -6.92 -0.33
CA PHE A 177 -13.37 -5.58 -0.86
C PHE A 177 -13.97 -5.63 -2.26
N LEU A 178 -13.63 -6.65 -3.06
CA LEU A 178 -14.21 -6.89 -4.39
C LEU A 178 -15.67 -7.36 -4.32
N GLU A 179 -16.02 -8.15 -3.32
CA GLU A 179 -17.38 -8.69 -3.13
C GLU A 179 -18.34 -7.62 -2.60
N SER A 180 -17.87 -6.73 -1.72
CA SER A 180 -18.68 -5.65 -1.15
C SER A 180 -19.11 -4.60 -2.19
N SER A 181 -18.33 -4.40 -3.25
CA SER A 181 -18.70 -3.50 -4.37
C SER A 181 -19.85 -4.04 -5.22
N SER A 182 -19.97 -5.36 -5.36
CA SER A 182 -21.03 -6.00 -6.16
C SER A 182 -22.41 -5.88 -5.54
N GLY A 183 -22.51 -5.70 -4.22
CA GLY A 183 -23.77 -5.49 -3.49
C GLY A 183 -24.34 -4.07 -3.68
N ALA A 184 -23.47 -3.07 -3.63
CA ALA A 184 -23.88 -1.67 -3.72
C ALA A 184 -24.46 -1.28 -5.11
N ILE A 185 -24.00 -1.92 -6.17
CA ILE A 185 -24.49 -1.68 -7.53
C ILE A 185 -25.91 -2.25 -7.73
N LYS A 186 -26.26 -3.35 -7.04
CA LYS A 186 -27.59 -3.96 -7.13
C LYS A 186 -28.67 -3.16 -6.37
N ASP A 187 -28.31 -2.48 -5.28
CA ASP A 187 -29.25 -1.67 -4.52
C ASP A 187 -29.50 -0.28 -5.13
N ALA A 188 -28.54 0.25 -5.90
CA ALA A 188 -28.70 1.51 -6.63
C ALA A 188 -29.51 1.38 -7.93
N ALA A 189 -29.76 0.15 -8.40
CA ALA A 189 -30.51 -0.14 -9.62
C ALA A 189 -31.98 -0.58 -9.37
N ARG A 190 -32.45 -0.45 -8.13
CA ARG A 190 -33.84 -0.67 -7.71
C ARG A 190 -34.54 0.64 -7.34
#